data_868d98facc4db669d21314c7f59d64e5
#
_entry.id   868d98facc4db669d21314c7f59d64e5
#
_cell.length_a   1.000
_cell.length_b   1.000
_cell.length_c   1.000
_cell.angle_alpha   90.00
_cell.angle_beta   90.00
_cell.angle_gamma   90.00
#
_symmetry.space_group_name_H-M   'P 1'
#
loop_
_entity.id
_entity.type
_entity.pdbx_description
1 polymer ?
#
loop_
_entity_poly.entity_id
_entity_poly.type
_entity_poly.pdbx_seq_one_letter_code
_entity_poly.pdbx_strand_id
1 'polypeptide(L)'
;MTLQYLRDLRHQGTVAEIARVMFPFPDDEHPDYETIVNEPKPKLSVGKANGQDLFPDIVVVRRPGQWLLMMAEVETAESVNEESAEKQWLPFSLVGDLYIYVPQGCVPETKKLCKKFGVKQKGIRTWRFRPVWGLEVAKA
;
A
#
# COMPACT_ATOMS: atom_id res chain seq x y z
N MET A 1 23.16 13.63 -5.04
CA MET A 1 21.91 12.90 -4.92
C MET A 1 22.21 11.40 -4.81
N THR A 2 21.75 10.75 -3.76
CA THR A 2 22.06 9.34 -3.54
C THR A 2 21.07 8.44 -4.28
N LEU A 3 21.47 7.18 -4.50
CA LEU A 3 20.61 6.17 -5.08
C LEU A 3 19.36 5.94 -4.21
N GLN A 4 19.52 5.94 -2.89
CA GLN A 4 18.40 5.78 -1.95
C GLN A 4 17.40 6.94 -2.08
N TYR A 5 17.88 8.16 -2.23
CA TYR A 5 17.02 9.32 -2.44
C TYR A 5 16.17 9.17 -3.70
N LEU A 6 16.75 8.68 -4.79
CA LEU A 6 16.02 8.44 -6.03
C LEU A 6 14.98 7.32 -5.87
N ARG A 7 15.31 6.27 -5.13
CA ARG A 7 14.36 5.19 -4.85
C ARG A 7 13.19 5.69 -4.04
N ASP A 8 13.44 6.52 -3.02
CA ASP A 8 12.39 7.08 -2.18
C ASP A 8 11.45 7.97 -2.99
N LEU A 9 12.00 8.79 -3.90
CA LEU A 9 11.18 9.63 -4.79
C LEU A 9 10.31 8.79 -5.71
N ARG A 10 10.84 7.70 -6.26
CA ARG A 10 10.06 6.79 -7.10
C ARG A 10 8.95 6.12 -6.32
N HIS A 11 9.25 5.67 -5.11
CA HIS A 11 8.24 5.04 -4.24
C HIS A 11 7.11 6.02 -3.94
N GLN A 12 7.44 7.25 -3.53
CA GLN A 12 6.46 8.28 -3.24
C GLN A 12 5.58 8.57 -4.47
N GLY A 13 6.19 8.70 -5.64
CA GLY A 13 5.47 8.95 -6.88
C GLY A 13 4.55 7.80 -7.27
N THR A 14 5.00 6.55 -7.06
CA THR A 14 4.20 5.37 -7.33
C THR A 14 3.01 5.29 -6.37
N VAL A 15 3.23 5.53 -5.08
CA VAL A 15 2.16 5.56 -4.08
C VAL A 15 1.10 6.60 -4.46
N ALA A 16 1.52 7.81 -4.80
CA ALA A 16 0.61 8.89 -5.17
C ALA A 16 -0.22 8.52 -6.40
N GLU A 17 0.40 7.93 -7.41
CA GLU A 17 -0.28 7.56 -8.65
C GLU A 17 -1.26 6.40 -8.44
N ILE A 18 -0.89 5.40 -7.67
CA ILE A 18 -1.79 4.30 -7.33
C ILE A 18 -2.99 4.82 -6.52
N ALA A 19 -2.75 5.71 -5.56
CA ALA A 19 -3.84 6.33 -4.79
C ALA A 19 -4.81 7.07 -5.70
N ARG A 20 -4.30 7.84 -6.65
CA ARG A 20 -5.12 8.60 -7.58
C ARG A 20 -5.96 7.70 -8.50
N VAL A 21 -5.39 6.60 -8.97
CA VAL A 21 -6.04 5.72 -9.95
C VAL A 21 -6.95 4.70 -9.28
N MET A 22 -6.50 4.09 -8.18
CA MET A 22 -7.19 2.95 -7.56
C MET A 22 -8.05 3.34 -6.36
N PHE A 23 -7.79 4.47 -5.75
CA PHE A 23 -8.49 4.93 -4.55
C PHE A 23 -8.89 6.40 -4.68
N PRO A 24 -9.65 6.77 -5.73
CA PRO A 24 -9.96 8.18 -6.03
C PRO A 24 -11.13 8.71 -5.16
N PHE A 25 -10.99 8.61 -3.86
CA PHE A 25 -12.06 9.03 -2.95
C PHE A 25 -11.79 10.39 -2.31
N PRO A 26 -12.84 11.20 -2.07
CA PRO A 26 -14.26 10.93 -2.33
C PRO A 26 -14.60 10.99 -3.82
N ASP A 27 -15.62 10.24 -4.22
CA ASP A 27 -16.19 10.28 -5.56
C ASP A 27 -17.72 10.33 -5.49
N ASP A 28 -18.39 10.34 -6.64
CA ASP A 28 -19.84 10.48 -6.67
C ASP A 28 -20.58 9.30 -6.02
N GLU A 29 -20.01 8.10 -6.11
CA GLU A 29 -20.59 6.91 -5.51
C GLU A 29 -20.31 6.80 -4.02
N HIS A 30 -19.18 7.36 -3.59
CA HIS A 30 -18.72 7.28 -2.21
C HIS A 30 -18.28 8.64 -1.72
N PRO A 31 -19.23 9.57 -1.52
CA PRO A 31 -18.90 10.94 -1.11
C PRO A 31 -18.37 11.03 0.33
N ASP A 32 -18.62 9.99 1.14
CA ASP A 32 -18.17 9.92 2.52
C ASP A 32 -16.83 9.16 2.70
N TYR A 33 -16.26 8.63 1.62
CA TYR A 33 -14.95 8.02 1.68
C TYR A 33 -13.86 9.07 1.53
N GLU A 34 -12.72 8.85 2.17
CA GLU A 34 -11.55 9.71 2.01
C GLU A 34 -10.30 8.86 1.93
N THR A 35 -9.47 9.13 0.92
CA THR A 35 -8.16 8.51 0.75
C THR A 35 -7.10 9.37 1.39
N ILE A 36 -6.29 8.75 2.26
CA ILE A 36 -5.19 9.40 2.96
C ILE A 36 -3.89 8.71 2.55
N VAL A 37 -2.91 9.49 2.12
CA VAL A 37 -1.61 8.99 1.70
C VAL A 37 -0.59 9.33 2.79
N ASN A 38 0.10 8.32 3.31
CA ASN A 38 1.09 8.47 4.37
C ASN A 38 2.52 8.69 3.87
N GLU A 39 2.69 8.83 2.58
CA GLU A 39 3.99 9.14 1.96
C GLU A 39 3.96 10.51 1.30
N PRO A 40 4.99 11.34 1.42
CA PRO A 40 6.23 11.12 2.17
C PRO A 40 6.10 11.35 3.67
N LYS A 41 5.00 11.94 4.15
CA LYS A 41 4.80 12.21 5.57
C LYS A 41 3.63 11.42 6.12
N PRO A 42 3.82 10.71 7.25
CA PRO A 42 2.71 10.03 7.91
C PRO A 42 1.62 11.04 8.31
N LYS A 43 0.37 10.69 8.02
CA LYS A 43 -0.79 11.54 8.30
C LYS A 43 -1.82 10.84 9.19
N LEU A 44 -2.01 9.53 9.02
CA LEU A 44 -3.01 8.79 9.78
C LEU A 44 -2.51 7.39 10.10
N SER A 45 -2.36 7.10 11.38
CA SER A 45 -2.07 5.76 11.88
C SER A 45 -3.35 4.92 11.91
N VAL A 46 -3.23 3.64 11.57
CA VAL A 46 -4.35 2.70 11.68
C VAL A 46 -4.31 1.88 12.96
N GLY A 47 -3.32 2.09 13.81
CA GLY A 47 -3.16 1.37 15.07
C GLY A 47 -1.70 1.32 15.47
N LYS A 48 -1.38 0.42 16.40
CA LYS A 48 -0.02 0.24 16.91
C LYS A 48 0.38 -1.23 16.91
N ALA A 49 1.66 -1.48 16.68
CA ALA A 49 2.29 -2.77 16.91
C ALA A 49 3.64 -2.55 17.57
N ASN A 50 3.90 -3.30 18.64
CA ASN A 50 5.15 -3.18 19.40
C ASN A 50 5.44 -1.74 19.85
N GLY A 51 4.38 -1.00 20.22
CA GLY A 51 4.49 0.38 20.69
C GLY A 51 4.68 1.42 19.61
N GLN A 52 4.69 1.03 18.33
CA GLN A 52 4.88 1.94 17.22
C GLN A 52 3.60 2.09 16.40
N ASP A 53 3.32 3.31 15.96
CA ASP A 53 2.18 3.58 15.10
C ASP A 53 2.37 2.92 13.74
N LEU A 54 1.26 2.46 13.17
CA LEU A 54 1.22 1.79 11.88
C LEU A 54 0.73 2.76 10.81
N PHE A 55 1.56 2.97 9.79
CA PHE A 55 1.26 3.90 8.70
C PHE A 55 1.33 3.18 7.35
N PRO A 56 0.24 2.50 6.91
CA PRO A 56 0.21 1.99 5.54
C PRO A 56 0.36 3.13 4.54
N ASP A 57 0.91 2.85 3.39
CA ASP A 57 1.13 3.89 2.36
C ASP A 57 -0.17 4.60 1.99
N ILE A 58 -1.26 3.85 1.86
CA ILE A 58 -2.57 4.38 1.51
C ILE A 58 -3.61 3.85 2.49
N VAL A 59 -4.45 4.74 3.01
CA VAL A 59 -5.54 4.40 3.92
C VAL A 59 -6.82 4.99 3.39
N VAL A 60 -7.91 4.22 3.36
CA VAL A 60 -9.23 4.73 3.01
C VAL A 60 -10.13 4.62 4.22
N VAL A 61 -10.73 5.74 4.61
CA VAL A 61 -11.64 5.81 5.75
C VAL A 61 -12.99 6.32 5.32
N ARG A 62 -14.02 6.04 6.11
CA ARG A 62 -15.36 6.59 5.93
C ARG A 62 -15.59 7.71 6.95
N ARG A 63 -16.10 8.84 6.46
CA ARG A 63 -16.44 10.00 7.27
C ARG A 63 -17.95 10.01 7.59
N PRO A 64 -18.39 10.70 8.66
CA PRO A 64 -17.59 11.38 9.68
C PRO A 64 -16.87 10.39 10.58
N GLY A 65 -15.80 10.82 11.21
CA GLY A 65 -14.93 9.94 11.98
C GLY A 65 -13.86 9.32 11.09
N GLN A 66 -13.32 8.20 11.53
CA GLN A 66 -12.20 7.55 10.86
C GLN A 66 -12.41 6.04 10.82
N TRP A 67 -13.53 5.60 10.24
CA TRP A 67 -13.78 4.19 10.05
C TRP A 67 -12.85 3.64 8.97
N LEU A 68 -11.95 2.76 9.36
CA LEU A 68 -11.03 2.14 8.40
C LEU A 68 -11.81 1.21 7.47
N LEU A 69 -11.72 1.47 6.17
CA LEU A 69 -12.37 0.63 5.16
C LEU A 69 -11.36 -0.32 4.50
N MET A 70 -10.21 0.20 4.13
CA MET A 70 -9.15 -0.58 3.50
C MET A 70 -7.84 0.17 3.55
N MET A 71 -6.76 -0.55 3.32
CA MET A 71 -5.43 0.02 3.26
C MET A 71 -4.61 -0.67 2.18
N ALA A 72 -3.59 0.00 1.69
CA ALA A 72 -2.71 -0.55 0.67
C ALA A 72 -1.26 -0.26 1.01
N GLU A 73 -0.40 -1.24 0.77
CA GLU A 73 1.05 -1.10 0.80
C GLU A 73 1.55 -1.20 -0.63
N VAL A 74 2.44 -0.29 -1.00
CA VAL A 74 3.04 -0.25 -2.32
C VAL A 74 4.51 -0.61 -2.19
N GLU A 75 4.92 -1.71 -2.80
CA GLU A 75 6.27 -2.22 -2.68
C GLU A 75 7.07 -2.00 -3.96
N THR A 76 8.37 -1.89 -3.79
CA THR A 76 9.35 -1.98 -4.89
C THR A 76 9.91 -3.40 -4.91
N ALA A 77 10.75 -3.71 -5.91
CA ALA A 77 11.39 -5.04 -5.95
C ALA A 77 12.26 -5.28 -4.71
N GLU A 78 12.91 -4.24 -4.20
CA GLU A 78 13.79 -4.34 -3.03
C GLU A 78 13.02 -4.50 -1.73
N SER A 79 11.79 -3.99 -1.65
CA SER A 79 11.01 -4.05 -0.42
C SER A 79 10.09 -5.26 -0.32
N VAL A 80 9.99 -6.09 -1.36
CA VAL A 80 9.33 -7.40 -1.27
C VAL A 80 10.31 -8.36 -0.59
N ASN A 81 10.27 -8.40 0.73
CA ASN A 81 11.22 -9.16 1.54
C ASN A 81 10.60 -9.58 2.88
N GLU A 82 11.32 -10.40 3.64
CA GLU A 82 10.83 -10.94 4.91
C GLU A 82 10.56 -9.83 5.94
N GLU A 83 11.41 -8.83 6.00
CA GLU A 83 11.26 -7.75 6.96
C GLU A 83 9.95 -6.98 6.72
N SER A 84 9.65 -6.65 5.47
CA SER A 84 8.39 -5.98 5.12
C SER A 84 7.18 -6.85 5.46
N ALA A 85 7.24 -8.15 5.17
CA ALA A 85 6.15 -9.07 5.46
C ALA A 85 5.90 -9.17 6.96
N GLU A 86 6.93 -9.32 7.75
CA GLU A 86 6.82 -9.48 9.20
C GLU A 86 6.44 -8.18 9.92
N LYS A 87 7.08 -7.07 9.55
CA LYS A 87 6.98 -5.81 10.31
C LYS A 87 5.91 -4.86 9.79
N GLN A 88 5.47 -5.03 8.56
CA GLN A 88 4.47 -4.15 7.96
C GLN A 88 3.23 -4.93 7.54
N TRP A 89 3.34 -5.85 6.60
CA TRP A 89 2.16 -6.53 6.05
C TRP A 89 1.38 -7.30 7.12
N LEU A 90 2.08 -8.05 7.97
CA LEU A 90 1.41 -8.83 9.02
C LEU A 90 0.64 -7.93 9.99
N PRO A 91 1.28 -6.92 10.64
CA PRO A 91 0.53 -6.03 11.53
C PRO A 91 -0.63 -5.32 10.84
N PHE A 92 -0.45 -4.84 9.61
CA PHE A 92 -1.52 -4.17 8.87
C PHE A 92 -2.68 -5.13 8.62
N SER A 93 -2.40 -6.36 8.21
CA SER A 93 -3.44 -7.36 7.93
C SER A 93 -4.25 -7.75 9.16
N LEU A 94 -3.69 -7.56 10.35
CA LEU A 94 -4.40 -7.82 11.60
C LEU A 94 -5.34 -6.68 11.98
N VAL A 95 -5.15 -5.50 11.42
CA VAL A 95 -5.98 -4.32 11.70
C VAL A 95 -7.18 -4.25 10.76
N GLY A 96 -7.04 -4.61 9.51
CA GLY A 96 -8.12 -4.50 8.53
C GLY A 96 -7.74 -5.05 7.16
N ASP A 97 -8.54 -4.70 6.17
CA ASP A 97 -8.38 -5.19 4.80
C ASP A 97 -7.14 -4.56 4.15
N LEU A 98 -6.16 -5.40 3.84
CA LEU A 98 -4.88 -4.98 3.25
C LEU A 98 -4.76 -5.45 1.80
N TYR A 99 -4.45 -4.52 0.90
CA TYR A 99 -4.04 -4.80 -0.48
C TYR A 99 -2.56 -4.55 -0.61
N ILE A 100 -1.85 -5.43 -1.30
CA ILE A 100 -0.41 -5.30 -1.51
C ILE A 100 -0.15 -5.11 -3.00
N TYR A 101 0.46 -3.97 -3.35
CA TYR A 101 0.79 -3.62 -4.72
C TYR A 101 2.28 -3.85 -4.94
N VAL A 102 2.62 -4.75 -5.85
CA VAL A 102 4.00 -5.17 -6.10
C VAL A 102 4.35 -5.07 -7.59
N PRO A 103 5.64 -4.89 -7.92
CA PRO A 103 6.04 -4.94 -9.33
C PRO A 103 5.68 -6.27 -9.98
N GLN A 104 5.45 -6.25 -11.28
CA GLN A 104 4.94 -7.39 -12.04
C GLN A 104 5.83 -8.63 -11.95
N GLY A 105 6.96 -8.70 -11.58
CA GLY A 105 7.76 -9.92 -11.41
C GLY A 105 7.79 -10.44 -9.99
N CYS A 106 7.17 -9.75 -9.04
CA CYS A 106 7.32 -10.03 -7.61
C CYS A 106 6.15 -10.80 -7.00
N VAL A 107 5.16 -11.21 -7.79
CA VAL A 107 3.97 -11.89 -7.27
C VAL A 107 4.30 -13.23 -6.61
N PRO A 108 5.10 -14.13 -7.22
CA PRO A 108 5.40 -15.41 -6.56
C PRO A 108 6.07 -15.23 -5.20
N GLU A 109 7.03 -14.31 -5.09
CA GLU A 109 7.71 -14.03 -3.83
C GLU A 109 6.76 -13.42 -2.80
N THR A 110 5.88 -12.52 -3.23
CA THR A 110 4.87 -11.91 -2.35
C THR A 110 3.94 -12.96 -1.78
N LYS A 111 3.45 -13.88 -2.60
CA LYS A 111 2.59 -14.98 -2.15
C LYS A 111 3.31 -15.89 -1.16
N LYS A 112 4.56 -16.22 -1.44
CA LYS A 112 5.38 -17.05 -0.58
C LYS A 112 5.59 -16.40 0.79
N LEU A 113 5.90 -15.11 0.81
CA LEU A 113 6.08 -14.36 2.06
C LEU A 113 4.78 -14.26 2.86
N CYS A 114 3.67 -14.02 2.21
CA CYS A 114 2.37 -13.98 2.88
C CYS A 114 2.06 -15.34 3.54
N LYS A 115 2.33 -16.42 2.84
CA LYS A 115 2.13 -17.77 3.40
C LYS A 115 3.06 -18.03 4.58
N LYS A 116 4.34 -17.65 4.44
CA LYS A 116 5.34 -17.88 5.49
C LYS A 116 4.99 -17.16 6.78
N PHE A 117 4.55 -15.91 6.71
CA PHE A 117 4.29 -15.08 7.88
C PHE A 117 2.82 -15.02 8.29
N GLY A 118 1.95 -15.74 7.60
CA GLY A 118 0.54 -15.76 7.94
C GLY A 118 -0.19 -14.45 7.64
N VAL A 119 0.25 -13.74 6.61
CA VAL A 119 -0.38 -12.49 6.19
C VAL A 119 -1.65 -12.80 5.42
N LYS A 120 -2.79 -12.38 5.94
CA LYS A 120 -4.09 -12.55 5.29
C LYS A 120 -4.44 -11.27 4.54
N GLN A 121 -3.89 -11.11 3.35
CA GLN A 121 -4.16 -9.95 2.52
C GLN A 121 -5.48 -10.12 1.75
N LYS A 122 -6.11 -9.00 1.43
CA LYS A 122 -7.38 -8.98 0.70
C LYS A 122 -7.17 -9.14 -0.80
N GLY A 123 -6.03 -8.74 -1.29
CA GLY A 123 -5.66 -8.90 -2.70
C GLY A 123 -4.23 -8.46 -2.95
N ILE A 124 -3.57 -9.18 -3.87
CA ILE A 124 -2.28 -8.78 -4.40
C ILE A 124 -2.54 -8.19 -5.78
N ARG A 125 -1.95 -7.03 -6.05
CA ARG A 125 -2.07 -6.32 -7.31
C ARG A 125 -0.68 -6.10 -7.87
N THR A 126 -0.55 -6.09 -9.19
CA THR A 126 0.71 -5.73 -9.83
C THR A 126 0.64 -4.31 -10.35
N TRP A 127 1.79 -3.66 -10.41
CA TRP A 127 1.91 -2.35 -11.02
C TRP A 127 3.14 -2.29 -11.90
N ARG A 128 3.05 -1.46 -12.94
CA ARG A 128 4.18 -1.09 -13.78
C ARG A 128 3.86 0.23 -14.49
N PHE A 129 4.90 0.95 -14.85
CA PHE A 129 4.75 2.11 -15.71
C PHE A 129 5.09 1.72 -17.14
N ARG A 130 4.19 2.02 -18.06
CA ARG A 130 4.40 1.82 -19.48
C ARG A 130 4.71 3.14 -20.15
N PRO A 131 5.74 3.21 -21.02
CA PRO A 131 6.01 4.43 -21.78
C PRO A 131 4.75 4.90 -22.50
N VAL A 132 4.46 6.20 -22.44
CA VAL A 132 3.30 6.86 -23.04
C VAL A 132 1.99 6.57 -22.31
N TRP A 133 1.76 5.32 -21.86
CA TRP A 133 0.48 4.91 -21.26
C TRP A 133 0.40 5.16 -19.75
N GLY A 134 1.54 5.28 -19.09
CA GLY A 134 1.59 5.53 -17.65
C GLY A 134 1.41 4.28 -16.79
N LEU A 135 0.77 4.43 -15.65
CA LEU A 135 0.59 3.35 -14.69
C LEU A 135 -0.40 2.30 -15.19
N GLU A 136 -0.01 1.05 -15.08
CA GLU A 136 -0.87 -0.11 -15.33
C GLU A 136 -0.95 -0.94 -14.05
N VAL A 137 -2.18 -1.27 -13.62
CA VAL A 137 -2.43 -2.09 -12.44
C VAL A 137 -3.26 -3.30 -12.85
N ALA A 138 -2.92 -4.47 -12.34
CA ALA A 138 -3.65 -5.70 -12.62
C ALA A 138 -3.78 -6.56 -11.36
N LYS A 139 -4.78 -7.41 -11.35
CA LYS A 139 -4.91 -8.43 -10.30
C LYS A 139 -3.86 -9.50 -10.51
N ALA A 140 -3.30 -9.94 -9.42
CA ALA A 140 -2.32 -11.02 -9.46
C ALA A 140 -3.00 -12.39 -9.52
#